data_ebb4c937be1a95c0128ab824e42e5287
#
_entry.id   ebb4c937be1a95c0128ab824e42e5287
#
_cell.length_a   1.000
_cell.length_b   1.000
_cell.length_c   1.000
_cell.angle_alpha   90.00
_cell.angle_beta   90.00
_cell.angle_gamma   90.00
#
_symmetry.space_group_name_H-M   'P 1'
#
loop_
_entity.id
_entity.type
_entity.pdbx_description
1 polymer ?
#
loop_
_entity_poly.entity_id
_entity_poly.type
_entity_poly.pdbx_seq_one_letter_code
_entity_poly.pdbx_strand_id
1 'polypeptide(L)'
;EGFYYPLQSVFIKNWFPKQERGRANAAWVVGQSVAPAIAMPFFAWLIGTHGWRMNFHVCLVLGLIPLYLLWRHVADTPRQAKGINAAELAHIEAGQEQAPASAEEKIPVAVRFKAFAGNYRYWLLVFWYLCLQCMYWGLITWLPSYLKTARGFSWSEMGWLASLPFVLSIFCKASSGILADKVGR
;
A
#
# COMPACT_ATOMS: atom_id res chain seq x y z
N GLU A 1 5.87 -8.36 -6.15
CA GLU A 1 4.76 -7.73 -5.40
C GLU A 1 4.01 -8.71 -4.49
N GLY A 2 3.91 -10.01 -4.82
CA GLY A 2 3.09 -10.98 -4.08
C GLY A 2 3.40 -11.13 -2.58
N PHE A 3 4.63 -10.91 -2.17
CA PHE A 3 5.04 -11.00 -0.75
C PHE A 3 4.90 -9.67 0.01
N TYR A 4 4.77 -8.54 -0.69
CA TYR A 4 4.81 -7.22 -0.08
C TYR A 4 3.63 -6.97 0.87
N TYR A 5 2.40 -7.21 0.45
CA TYR A 5 1.20 -6.99 1.26
C TYR A 5 1.11 -7.89 2.52
N PRO A 6 1.40 -9.21 2.42
CA PRO A 6 1.46 -10.05 3.61
C PRO A 6 2.52 -9.60 4.60
N LEU A 7 3.74 -9.29 4.14
CA LEU A 7 4.82 -8.82 5.01
C LEU A 7 4.48 -7.52 5.73
N GLN A 8 3.85 -6.59 5.02
CA GLN A 8 3.40 -5.35 5.61
C GLN A 8 2.32 -5.55 6.68
N SER A 9 1.37 -6.45 6.44
CA SER A 9 0.35 -6.78 7.44
C SER A 9 0.97 -7.37 8.70
N VAL A 10 2.00 -8.21 8.55
CA VAL A 10 2.77 -8.75 9.68
C VAL A 10 3.55 -7.64 10.39
N PHE A 11 4.17 -6.74 9.64
CA PHE A 11 4.89 -5.59 10.22
C PHE A 11 3.96 -4.71 11.06
N ILE A 12 2.80 -4.32 10.52
CA ILE A 12 1.82 -3.51 11.25
C ILE A 12 1.32 -4.26 12.49
N LYS A 13 1.08 -5.59 12.39
CA LYS A 13 0.69 -6.40 13.53
C LYS A 13 1.74 -6.38 14.65
N ASN A 14 3.01 -6.41 14.31
CA ASN A 14 4.11 -6.48 15.26
C ASN A 14 4.46 -5.13 15.88
N TRP A 15 4.34 -4.03 15.12
CA TRP A 15 4.80 -2.71 15.52
C TRP A 15 3.72 -1.79 16.08
N PHE A 16 2.43 -2.12 15.86
CA PHE A 16 1.32 -1.27 16.30
C PHE A 16 0.35 -2.00 17.23
N PRO A 17 -0.08 -1.35 18.33
CA PRO A 17 -1.17 -1.82 19.16
C PRO A 17 -2.46 -2.01 18.32
N LYS A 18 -3.38 -2.88 18.77
CA LYS A 18 -4.64 -3.14 18.04
C LYS A 18 -5.42 -1.88 17.68
N GLN A 19 -5.47 -0.91 18.60
CA GLN A 19 -6.22 0.34 18.44
C GLN A 19 -5.64 1.25 17.34
N GLU A 20 -4.34 1.13 17.06
CA GLU A 20 -3.62 2.00 16.12
C GLU A 20 -3.40 1.40 14.74
N ARG A 21 -3.62 0.08 14.59
CA ARG A 21 -3.45 -0.63 13.30
C ARG A 21 -4.28 -0.05 12.18
N GLY A 22 -5.51 0.42 12.49
CA GLY A 22 -6.37 1.08 11.51
C GLY A 22 -5.74 2.35 10.95
N ARG A 23 -5.16 3.20 11.82
CA ARG A 23 -4.47 4.43 11.42
C ARG A 23 -3.20 4.14 10.61
N ALA A 24 -2.41 3.15 11.05
CA ALA A 24 -1.21 2.73 10.32
C ALA A 24 -1.55 2.22 8.91
N ASN A 25 -2.59 1.40 8.78
CA ASN A 25 -3.08 0.95 7.48
C ASN A 25 -3.60 2.11 6.62
N ALA A 26 -4.35 3.05 7.21
CA ALA A 26 -4.86 4.20 6.47
C ALA A 26 -3.72 5.09 5.93
N ALA A 27 -2.70 5.36 6.73
CA ALA A 27 -1.54 6.14 6.31
C ALA A 27 -0.85 5.50 5.10
N TRP A 28 -0.68 4.18 5.13
CA TRP A 28 -0.09 3.46 4.02
C TRP A 28 -0.94 3.47 2.75
N VAL A 29 -2.25 3.24 2.88
CA VAL A 29 -3.20 3.28 1.75
C VAL A 29 -3.25 4.68 1.11
N VAL A 30 -3.15 5.74 1.90
CA VAL A 30 -3.01 7.11 1.38
C VAL A 30 -1.69 7.27 0.63
N GLY A 31 -0.58 6.76 1.18
CA GLY A 31 0.74 6.75 0.52
C GLY A 31 0.71 6.13 -0.88
N GLN A 32 -0.04 5.04 -1.07
CA GLN A 32 -0.24 4.41 -2.38
C GLN A 32 -0.90 5.33 -3.43
N SER A 33 -1.67 6.32 -3.00
CA SER A 33 -2.29 7.28 -3.93
C SER A 33 -1.43 8.53 -4.11
N VAL A 34 -0.73 8.96 -3.07
CA VAL A 34 0.18 10.11 -3.11
C VAL A 34 1.36 9.83 -4.03
N ALA A 35 1.93 8.63 -3.96
CA ALA A 35 3.08 8.27 -4.79
C ALA A 35 2.83 8.43 -6.30
N PRO A 36 1.81 7.83 -6.92
CA PRO A 36 1.54 8.04 -8.35
C PRO A 36 1.05 9.44 -8.67
N ALA A 37 0.37 10.14 -7.76
CA ALA A 37 -0.03 11.53 -7.96
C ALA A 37 1.18 12.46 -8.20
N ILE A 38 2.29 12.20 -7.50
CA ILE A 38 3.55 12.94 -7.67
C ILE A 38 4.39 12.34 -8.81
N ALA A 39 4.46 11.02 -8.89
CA ALA A 39 5.32 10.32 -9.84
C ALA A 39 4.93 10.57 -11.30
N MET A 40 3.61 10.61 -11.61
CA MET A 40 3.15 10.80 -12.99
C MET A 40 3.63 12.11 -13.61
N PRO A 41 3.41 13.31 -13.02
CA PRO A 41 3.92 14.54 -13.58
C PRO A 41 5.46 14.62 -13.55
N PHE A 42 6.09 14.10 -12.50
CA PHE A 42 7.54 14.10 -12.38
C PHE A 42 8.21 13.27 -13.47
N PHE A 43 7.80 12.03 -13.67
CA PHE A 43 8.39 11.18 -14.70
C PHE A 43 8.01 11.62 -16.12
N ALA A 44 6.83 12.19 -16.33
CA ALA A 44 6.45 12.76 -17.62
C ALA A 44 7.34 13.95 -17.97
N TRP A 45 7.62 14.85 -17.03
CA TRP A 45 8.57 15.94 -17.20
C TRP A 45 9.98 15.42 -17.50
N LEU A 46 10.43 14.42 -16.74
CA LEU A 46 11.76 13.83 -16.91
C LEU A 46 11.94 13.19 -18.31
N ILE A 47 10.91 12.46 -18.78
CA ILE A 47 10.91 11.89 -20.14
C ILE A 47 10.96 12.98 -21.20
N GLY A 48 10.19 14.04 -21.03
CA GLY A 48 10.13 15.14 -21.98
C GLY A 48 11.42 15.93 -22.10
N THR A 49 12.23 15.99 -21.03
CA THR A 49 13.47 16.79 -20.98
C THR A 49 14.73 15.95 -21.18
N HIS A 50 14.82 14.77 -20.61
CA HIS A 50 16.03 13.94 -20.54
C HIS A 50 15.89 12.57 -21.22
N GLY A 51 14.69 12.27 -21.71
CA GLY A 51 14.38 11.01 -22.35
C GLY A 51 14.13 9.87 -21.35
N TRP A 52 13.57 8.76 -21.86
CA TRP A 52 13.07 7.66 -21.04
C TRP A 52 14.14 6.90 -20.23
N ARG A 53 15.39 6.88 -20.71
CA ARG A 53 16.51 6.19 -20.02
C ARG A 53 16.82 6.81 -18.67
N MET A 54 16.71 8.11 -18.55
CA MET A 54 16.96 8.83 -17.29
C MET A 54 15.99 8.40 -16.18
N ASN A 55 14.76 7.99 -16.52
CA ASN A 55 13.81 7.49 -15.55
C ASN A 55 14.34 6.27 -14.78
N PHE A 56 15.02 5.35 -15.46
CA PHE A 56 15.59 4.17 -14.79
C PHE A 56 16.70 4.51 -13.81
N HIS A 57 17.56 5.48 -14.17
CA HIS A 57 18.62 5.94 -13.25
C HIS A 57 18.01 6.62 -12.02
N VAL A 58 17.02 7.47 -12.21
CA VAL A 58 16.32 8.13 -11.10
C VAL A 58 15.57 7.11 -10.23
N CYS A 59 14.88 6.15 -10.83
CA CYS A 59 14.21 5.08 -10.10
C CYS A 59 15.19 4.22 -9.28
N LEU A 60 16.37 3.94 -9.83
CA LEU A 60 17.42 3.23 -9.11
C LEU A 60 17.84 3.99 -7.85
N VAL A 61 18.15 5.28 -7.98
CA VAL A 61 18.55 6.12 -6.85
C VAL A 61 17.44 6.22 -5.81
N LEU A 62 16.21 6.52 -6.26
CA LEU A 62 15.04 6.59 -5.38
C LEU A 62 14.73 5.24 -4.70
N GLY A 63 15.03 4.11 -5.33
CA GLY A 63 14.84 2.79 -4.76
C GLY A 63 15.92 2.42 -3.72
N LEU A 64 17.15 2.89 -3.92
CA LEU A 64 18.25 2.61 -2.98
C LEU A 64 18.06 3.34 -1.64
N ILE A 65 17.44 4.51 -1.62
CA ILE A 65 17.19 5.29 -0.39
C ILE A 65 16.34 4.47 0.61
N PRO A 66 15.11 4.05 0.28
CA PRO A 66 14.29 3.26 1.21
C PRO A 66 14.93 1.91 1.53
N LEU A 67 15.63 1.27 0.59
CA LEU A 67 16.35 0.03 0.84
C LEU A 67 17.41 0.21 1.93
N TYR A 68 18.22 1.28 1.85
CA TYR A 68 19.21 1.63 2.87
C TYR A 68 18.56 1.94 4.22
N LEU A 69 17.47 2.72 4.22
CA LEU A 69 16.75 3.07 5.45
C LEU A 69 16.13 1.83 6.12
N LEU A 70 15.54 0.93 5.35
CA LEU A 70 15.01 -0.34 5.85
C LEU A 70 16.11 -1.19 6.45
N TRP A 71 17.20 -1.38 5.73
CA TRP A 71 18.32 -2.19 6.21
C TRP A 71 18.96 -1.62 7.48
N ARG A 72 19.03 -0.29 7.60
CA ARG A 72 19.70 0.36 8.72
C ARG A 72 18.84 0.52 9.97
N HIS A 73 17.53 0.71 9.82
CA HIS A 73 16.65 1.15 10.89
C HIS A 73 15.50 0.18 11.22
N VAL A 74 15.12 -0.72 10.31
CA VAL A 74 14.00 -1.61 10.54
C VAL A 74 14.48 -2.93 11.14
N ALA A 75 13.85 -3.36 12.23
CA ALA A 75 14.02 -4.66 12.83
C ALA A 75 12.72 -5.48 12.69
N ASP A 76 12.80 -6.79 12.69
CA ASP A 76 11.65 -7.69 12.53
C ASP A 76 10.66 -7.56 13.69
N THR A 77 11.17 -7.26 14.88
CA THR A 77 10.36 -7.08 16.09
C THR A 77 10.79 -5.83 16.85
N PRO A 78 9.85 -5.16 17.55
CA PRO A 78 10.18 -3.98 18.36
C PRO A 78 11.29 -4.21 19.38
N ARG A 79 11.37 -5.40 19.98
CA ARG A 79 12.40 -5.77 20.95
C ARG A 79 13.83 -5.77 20.40
N GLN A 80 13.98 -5.98 19.09
CA GLN A 80 15.29 -5.99 18.42
C GLN A 80 15.71 -4.61 17.90
N ALA A 81 14.81 -3.65 17.94
CA ALA A 81 15.07 -2.31 17.43
C ALA A 81 15.97 -1.52 18.38
N LYS A 82 17.10 -1.04 17.88
CA LYS A 82 18.09 -0.30 18.67
C LYS A 82 17.64 1.10 19.14
N GLY A 83 16.55 1.63 18.59
CA GLY A 83 16.07 3.00 18.85
C GLY A 83 14.79 3.09 19.66
N ILE A 84 14.20 1.97 20.08
CA ILE A 84 12.95 1.96 20.84
C ILE A 84 13.23 2.22 22.33
N ASN A 85 12.44 3.08 22.98
CA ASN A 85 12.53 3.29 24.39
C ASN A 85 11.62 2.32 25.18
N ALA A 86 11.92 2.16 26.50
CA ALA A 86 11.17 1.22 27.33
C ALA A 86 9.67 1.54 27.44
N ALA A 87 9.29 2.82 27.42
CA ALA A 87 7.90 3.25 27.48
C ALA A 87 7.14 2.93 26.19
N GLU A 88 7.78 3.14 25.04
CA GLU A 88 7.24 2.79 23.73
C GLU A 88 7.08 1.28 23.57
N LEU A 89 8.09 0.51 24.00
CA LEU A 89 8.00 -0.96 23.98
C LEU A 89 6.86 -1.44 24.86
N ALA A 90 6.73 -0.92 26.07
CA ALA A 90 5.63 -1.27 26.98
C ALA A 90 4.26 -0.90 26.41
N HIS A 91 4.13 0.25 25.71
CA HIS A 91 2.89 0.66 25.05
C HIS A 91 2.51 -0.31 23.91
N ILE A 92 3.48 -0.71 23.08
CA ILE A 92 3.26 -1.69 22.01
C ILE A 92 2.84 -3.05 22.60
N GLU A 93 3.55 -3.53 23.62
CA GLU A 93 3.28 -4.82 24.26
C GLU A 93 1.93 -4.83 24.98
N ALA A 94 1.58 -3.78 25.71
CA ALA A 94 0.26 -3.66 26.35
C ALA A 94 -0.90 -3.67 25.34
N GLY A 95 -0.71 -3.06 24.17
CA GLY A 95 -1.69 -3.10 23.08
C GLY A 95 -1.69 -4.39 22.27
N GLN A 96 -0.66 -5.22 22.42
CA GLN A 96 -0.58 -6.56 21.83
C GLN A 96 -1.15 -7.64 22.77
N GLU A 97 -1.41 -7.30 24.05
CA GLU A 97 -1.90 -8.25 25.01
C GLU A 97 -3.12 -9.01 24.51
N GLN A 98 -3.05 -10.31 24.71
CA GLN A 98 -4.14 -11.27 24.70
C GLN A 98 -4.70 -11.70 23.32
N ALA A 99 -3.87 -11.94 22.34
CA ALA A 99 -4.13 -13.19 21.65
C ALA A 99 -3.60 -14.31 22.58
N PRO A 100 -4.45 -15.14 23.18
CA PRO A 100 -3.96 -16.21 24.04
C PRO A 100 -2.94 -17.03 23.23
N ALA A 101 -1.76 -17.20 23.80
CA ALA A 101 -0.68 -18.01 23.20
C ALA A 101 -1.10 -19.49 22.99
N SER A 102 -2.27 -19.85 23.47
CA SER A 102 -2.89 -21.17 23.36
C SER A 102 -3.64 -21.44 22.06
N ALA A 103 -3.78 -20.50 21.14
CA ALA A 103 -4.61 -20.67 19.94
C ALA A 103 -3.86 -20.65 18.60
N GLU A 104 -2.55 -20.67 18.58
CA GLU A 104 -1.81 -21.16 17.41
C GLU A 104 -1.71 -22.69 17.44
N GLU A 105 -2.84 -23.36 17.65
CA GLU A 105 -2.99 -24.73 17.18
C GLU A 105 -2.56 -24.71 15.70
N LYS A 106 -1.50 -25.43 15.38
CA LYS A 106 -0.96 -25.51 14.01
C LYS A 106 -1.97 -26.24 13.12
N ILE A 107 -3.08 -25.54 12.83
CA ILE A 107 -4.11 -26.05 11.92
C ILE A 107 -3.39 -26.28 10.58
N PRO A 108 -3.39 -27.51 10.06
CA PRO A 108 -2.76 -27.83 8.80
C PRO A 108 -3.23 -26.88 7.69
N VAL A 109 -2.31 -26.41 6.86
CA VAL A 109 -2.61 -25.45 5.77
C VAL A 109 -3.75 -25.97 4.88
N ALA A 110 -3.83 -27.30 4.67
CA ALA A 110 -4.89 -27.93 3.91
C ALA A 110 -6.29 -27.71 4.52
N VAL A 111 -6.41 -27.76 5.85
CA VAL A 111 -7.68 -27.54 6.55
C VAL A 111 -8.11 -26.06 6.45
N ARG A 112 -7.15 -25.14 6.62
CA ARG A 112 -7.39 -23.69 6.43
C ARG A 112 -7.83 -23.41 4.98
N PHE A 113 -7.14 -23.98 4.01
CA PHE A 113 -7.48 -23.80 2.59
C PHE A 113 -8.88 -24.34 2.27
N LYS A 114 -9.24 -25.52 2.76
CA LYS A 114 -10.57 -26.12 2.58
C LYS A 114 -11.68 -25.26 3.19
N ALA A 115 -11.44 -24.66 4.34
CA ALA A 115 -12.39 -23.75 4.99
C ALA A 115 -12.66 -22.48 4.14
N PHE A 116 -11.64 -21.92 3.50
CA PHE A 116 -11.82 -20.78 2.59
C PHE A 116 -12.43 -21.20 1.25
N ALA A 117 -11.95 -22.31 0.67
CA ALA A 117 -12.40 -22.78 -0.64
C ALA A 117 -13.88 -23.18 -0.65
N GLY A 118 -14.41 -23.67 0.47
CA GLY A 118 -15.84 -24.03 0.60
C GLY A 118 -16.78 -22.84 0.84
N ASN A 119 -16.25 -21.64 1.06
CA ASN A 119 -17.09 -20.48 1.38
C ASN A 119 -17.34 -19.61 0.15
N TYR A 120 -18.57 -19.62 -0.38
CA TYR A 120 -18.94 -18.83 -1.57
C TYR A 120 -18.75 -17.31 -1.38
N ARG A 121 -18.89 -16.79 -0.14
CA ARG A 121 -18.68 -15.37 0.19
C ARG A 121 -17.23 -14.96 -0.03
N TYR A 122 -16.29 -15.88 0.26
CA TYR A 122 -14.87 -15.66 -0.04
C TYR A 122 -14.63 -15.49 -1.55
N TRP A 123 -15.22 -16.36 -2.36
CA TRP A 123 -15.09 -16.27 -3.82
C TRP A 123 -15.74 -15.02 -4.42
N LEU A 124 -16.87 -14.56 -3.86
CA LEU A 124 -17.47 -13.28 -4.25
C LEU A 124 -16.53 -12.09 -3.97
N LEU A 125 -15.87 -12.08 -2.81
CA LEU A 125 -14.87 -11.05 -2.49
C LEU A 125 -13.66 -11.13 -3.43
N VAL A 126 -13.17 -12.33 -3.73
CA VAL A 126 -12.06 -12.53 -4.68
C VAL A 126 -12.44 -12.03 -6.08
N PHE A 127 -13.62 -12.38 -6.55
CA PHE A 127 -14.11 -11.94 -7.86
C PHE A 127 -14.29 -10.42 -7.93
N TRP A 128 -14.91 -9.85 -6.90
CA TRP A 128 -15.06 -8.39 -6.78
C TRP A 128 -13.70 -7.68 -6.82
N TYR A 129 -12.74 -8.16 -6.04
CA TYR A 129 -11.40 -7.61 -6.01
C TYR A 129 -10.66 -7.77 -7.34
N LEU A 130 -10.81 -8.91 -8.02
CA LEU A 130 -10.28 -9.15 -9.36
C LEU A 130 -10.79 -8.10 -10.36
N CYS A 131 -12.12 -7.89 -10.42
CA CYS A 131 -12.71 -6.88 -11.31
C CYS A 131 -12.17 -5.48 -11.02
N LEU A 132 -12.07 -5.12 -9.74
CA LEU A 132 -11.54 -3.83 -9.29
C LEU A 132 -10.08 -3.64 -9.73
N GLN A 133 -9.25 -4.67 -9.59
CA GLN A 133 -7.85 -4.65 -10.00
C GLN A 133 -7.69 -4.59 -11.53
N CYS A 134 -8.52 -5.31 -12.29
CA CYS A 134 -8.53 -5.20 -13.75
C CYS A 134 -8.82 -3.77 -14.21
N MET A 135 -9.82 -3.12 -13.62
CA MET A 135 -10.14 -1.72 -13.92
C MET A 135 -9.00 -0.78 -13.53
N TYR A 136 -8.45 -0.94 -12.33
CA TYR A 136 -7.39 -0.10 -11.79
C TYR A 136 -6.12 -0.17 -12.65
N TRP A 137 -5.61 -1.38 -12.90
CA TRP A 137 -4.41 -1.59 -13.71
C TRP A 137 -4.64 -1.23 -15.19
N GLY A 138 -5.83 -1.50 -15.73
CA GLY A 138 -6.21 -1.06 -17.05
C GLY A 138 -6.13 0.46 -17.19
N LEU A 139 -6.74 1.20 -16.25
CA LEU A 139 -6.71 2.65 -16.26
C LEU A 139 -5.29 3.21 -16.16
N ILE A 140 -4.50 2.73 -15.19
CA ILE A 140 -3.12 3.20 -14.99
C ILE A 140 -2.25 2.98 -16.23
N THR A 141 -2.39 1.83 -16.86
CA THR A 141 -1.54 1.46 -18.00
C THR A 141 -1.96 2.19 -19.28
N TRP A 142 -3.26 2.29 -19.54
CA TRP A 142 -3.76 2.79 -20.81
C TRP A 142 -3.99 4.31 -20.82
N LEU A 143 -4.32 4.93 -19.69
CA LEU A 143 -4.62 6.35 -19.64
C LEU A 143 -3.47 7.24 -20.15
N PRO A 144 -2.20 7.06 -19.73
CA PRO A 144 -1.10 7.86 -20.25
C PRO A 144 -0.90 7.68 -21.76
N SER A 145 -0.94 6.44 -22.25
CA SER A 145 -0.83 6.14 -23.67
C SER A 145 -1.96 6.77 -24.48
N TYR A 146 -3.20 6.65 -24.01
CA TYR A 146 -4.36 7.27 -24.65
C TYR A 146 -4.24 8.80 -24.75
N LEU A 147 -3.85 9.45 -23.65
CA LEU A 147 -3.68 10.89 -23.62
C LEU A 147 -2.57 11.34 -24.61
N LYS A 148 -1.47 10.58 -24.65
CA LYS A 148 -0.32 10.92 -25.52
C LYS A 148 -0.61 10.62 -26.99
N THR A 149 -1.10 9.43 -27.31
CA THR A 149 -1.21 8.96 -28.72
C THR A 149 -2.51 9.33 -29.37
N ALA A 150 -3.65 9.20 -28.68
CA ALA A 150 -4.97 9.45 -29.26
C ALA A 150 -5.41 10.91 -29.11
N ARG A 151 -4.99 11.61 -28.05
CA ARG A 151 -5.35 13.01 -27.81
C ARG A 151 -4.25 14.02 -28.15
N GLY A 152 -3.01 13.56 -28.38
CA GLY A 152 -1.89 14.41 -28.80
C GLY A 152 -1.35 15.35 -27.72
N PHE A 153 -1.66 15.11 -26.42
CA PHE A 153 -1.16 15.95 -25.36
C PHE A 153 0.38 15.91 -25.26
N SER A 154 0.97 17.02 -24.83
CA SER A 154 2.39 17.08 -24.50
C SER A 154 2.72 16.15 -23.31
N TRP A 155 4.00 15.84 -23.10
CA TRP A 155 4.43 15.03 -21.96
C TRP A 155 4.01 15.62 -20.62
N SER A 156 4.11 16.95 -20.49
CA SER A 156 3.73 17.64 -19.26
C SER A 156 2.22 17.58 -19.00
N GLU A 157 1.41 17.88 -20.01
CA GLU A 157 -0.07 17.82 -19.89
C GLU A 157 -0.54 16.41 -19.58
N MET A 158 0.01 15.39 -20.27
CA MET A 158 -0.29 14.00 -20.03
C MET A 158 0.04 13.60 -18.58
N GLY A 159 1.19 14.03 -18.03
CA GLY A 159 1.58 13.73 -16.66
C GLY A 159 0.61 14.31 -15.64
N TRP A 160 0.19 15.55 -15.81
CA TRP A 160 -0.78 16.19 -14.92
C TRP A 160 -2.17 15.56 -15.02
N LEU A 161 -2.67 15.32 -16.22
CA LEU A 161 -3.97 14.70 -16.43
C LEU A 161 -4.01 13.25 -15.91
N ALA A 162 -2.94 12.50 -16.11
CA ALA A 162 -2.84 11.13 -15.60
C ALA A 162 -2.72 11.06 -14.05
N SER A 163 -2.31 12.14 -13.39
CA SER A 163 -2.26 12.22 -11.93
C SER A 163 -3.61 12.50 -11.27
N LEU A 164 -4.57 13.12 -11.97
CA LEU A 164 -5.87 13.52 -11.43
C LEU A 164 -6.65 12.40 -10.74
N PRO A 165 -6.77 11.18 -11.30
CA PRO A 165 -7.46 10.09 -10.62
C PRO A 165 -6.87 9.76 -9.25
N PHE A 166 -5.55 9.87 -9.11
CA PHE A 166 -4.86 9.61 -7.85
C PHE A 166 -5.07 10.71 -6.84
N VAL A 167 -5.05 11.97 -7.27
CA VAL A 167 -5.37 13.13 -6.41
C VAL A 167 -6.79 13.01 -5.89
N LEU A 168 -7.77 12.73 -6.76
CA LEU A 168 -9.17 12.50 -6.35
C LEU A 168 -9.28 11.30 -5.40
N SER A 169 -8.53 10.22 -5.64
CA SER A 169 -8.50 9.04 -4.78
C SER A 169 -8.05 9.35 -3.35
N ILE A 170 -7.11 10.29 -3.16
CA ILE A 170 -6.68 10.71 -1.81
C ILE A 170 -7.86 11.29 -1.04
N PHE A 171 -8.61 12.22 -1.65
CA PHE A 171 -9.78 12.83 -1.02
C PHE A 171 -10.90 11.82 -0.76
N CYS A 172 -11.18 10.95 -1.72
CA CYS A 172 -12.19 9.90 -1.57
C CYS A 172 -11.84 8.91 -0.46
N LYS A 173 -10.57 8.50 -0.35
CA LYS A 173 -10.11 7.59 0.71
C LYS A 173 -10.17 8.26 2.09
N ALA A 174 -9.77 9.52 2.19
CA ALA A 174 -9.86 10.27 3.44
C ALA A 174 -11.32 10.47 3.88
N SER A 175 -12.20 10.86 2.97
CA SER A 175 -13.62 11.07 3.27
C SER A 175 -14.36 9.78 3.58
N SER A 176 -14.03 8.67 2.89
CA SER A 176 -14.65 7.36 3.15
C SER A 176 -14.35 6.82 4.55
N GLY A 177 -13.13 7.06 5.06
CA GLY A 177 -12.76 6.71 6.43
C GLY A 177 -13.62 7.44 7.46
N ILE A 178 -13.77 8.76 7.29
CA ILE A 178 -14.61 9.59 8.17
C ILE A 178 -16.09 9.16 8.08
N LEU A 179 -16.57 8.86 6.87
CA LEU A 179 -17.96 8.45 6.67
C LEU A 179 -18.22 7.07 7.29
N ALA A 180 -17.30 6.12 7.14
CA ALA A 180 -17.41 4.79 7.73
C ALA A 180 -17.48 4.86 9.26
N ASP A 181 -16.71 5.73 9.89
CA ASP A 181 -16.74 5.95 11.34
C ASP A 181 -18.08 6.54 11.82
N LYS A 182 -18.76 7.32 10.97
CA LYS A 182 -20.06 7.91 11.31
C LYS A 182 -21.24 6.97 11.06
N VAL A 183 -21.16 6.13 10.03
CA VAL A 183 -22.29 5.27 9.60
C VAL A 183 -22.17 3.87 10.16
N GLY A 184 -20.97 3.39 10.44
CA GLY A 184 -20.68 2.01 10.86
C GLY A 184 -20.75 1.76 12.37
N ARG A 185 -21.31 2.70 13.16
CA ARG A 185 -21.54 2.53 14.62
C ARG A 185 -23.02 2.38 14.92
#